data_6b4061d62d3c7c8acd34a768cc1b2cea
#
_entry.id   6b4061d62d3c7c8acd34a768cc1b2cea
#
_cell.length_a   1.000
_cell.length_b   1.000
_cell.length_c   1.000
_cell.angle_alpha   90.00
_cell.angle_beta   90.00
_cell.angle_gamma   90.00
#
_symmetry.space_group_name_H-M   'P 1'
#
loop_
_entity.id
_entity.type
_entity.pdbx_description
1 polymer ?
#
loop_
_entity_poly.entity_id
_entity_poly.type
_entity_poly.pdbx_seq_one_letter_code
_entity_poly.pdbx_strand_id
1 'polypeptide(L)'
;MATLQDRPAEAAASGRRPARRGLSGLRRKEARTGQLLLSPTVLIVFAVVVLPIVWAVALAFQRVRLLNIRRAGIFGNYTLDNMQRVLSSDGFWSTLWTTLVYTVGGTVGSIGLGLVAALALRRPFRGRGVVRAVMLLPYITPVVAATFVWTVALDPQYGIVNSWGTSFLGWDDSIAFLSTERSTLFGIPVPTALLVVIAFEIWRYFPFAFLFLVARIQAIPGDLDEAARVDGASIWQRFRNVVWPQLLPVIGVLSLLRFIFTFNKFDDVYLLTGGGAGTEVISVRVYQFLTARKDVGLAAAQAVVLAVALVVLIVVYLRVSSRAERAAGR
;
A
#
# COMPACT_ATOMS: atom_id res chain seq x y z
N MET A 1 64.05 -64.46 -2.04
CA MET A 1 65.29 -63.76 -2.28
C MET A 1 64.92 -62.33 -2.66
N ALA A 2 65.11 -61.40 -1.69
CA ALA A 2 65.82 -60.12 -1.71
C ALA A 2 65.16 -59.14 -2.69
N THR A 3 64.95 -57.88 -2.36
CA THR A 3 65.57 -56.96 -1.41
C THR A 3 64.69 -55.75 -1.25
N LEU A 4 64.64 -55.29 0.00
CA LEU A 4 64.17 -53.97 0.42
C LEU A 4 65.13 -52.89 -0.15
N GLN A 5 64.60 -51.78 -0.70
CA GLN A 5 65.41 -50.57 -0.79
C GLN A 5 64.53 -49.29 -0.75
N ASP A 6 64.78 -48.56 0.28
CA ASP A 6 64.83 -47.11 0.48
C ASP A 6 63.86 -46.20 -0.29
N ARG A 7 62.97 -45.63 0.50
CA ARG A 7 62.35 -44.35 0.19
C ARG A 7 63.11 -43.20 0.89
N PRO A 8 63.57 -42.20 0.16
CA PRO A 8 64.02 -40.98 0.78
C PRO A 8 62.85 -40.13 1.27
N ALA A 9 62.99 -39.59 2.45
CA ALA A 9 62.10 -38.65 3.06
C ALA A 9 61.96 -37.38 2.23
N GLU A 10 60.82 -37.13 1.64
CA GLU A 10 60.50 -35.90 0.96
C GLU A 10 60.17 -34.81 1.95
N ALA A 11 60.94 -33.74 1.88
CA ALA A 11 60.93 -32.56 2.69
C ALA A 11 59.55 -31.91 2.71
N ALA A 12 59.11 -31.56 3.94
CA ALA A 12 57.97 -30.74 4.19
C ALA A 12 58.09 -29.38 3.48
N ALA A 13 57.47 -29.23 2.34
CA ALA A 13 57.27 -27.95 1.66
C ALA A 13 56.37 -27.07 2.53
N SER A 14 57.01 -26.13 3.21
CA SER A 14 56.33 -25.01 3.90
C SER A 14 55.49 -24.19 2.93
N GLY A 15 54.22 -24.55 2.80
CA GLY A 15 53.22 -23.77 2.05
C GLY A 15 53.04 -22.40 2.66
N ARG A 16 53.80 -21.42 2.17
CA ARG A 16 53.54 -20.00 2.44
C ARG A 16 52.16 -19.66 1.90
N ARG A 17 51.16 -19.56 2.77
CA ARG A 17 49.84 -19.00 2.44
C ARG A 17 50.05 -17.58 1.91
N PRO A 18 49.60 -17.25 0.68
CA PRO A 18 49.77 -15.93 0.12
C PRO A 18 49.03 -14.93 1.04
N ALA A 19 49.75 -13.86 1.34
CA ALA A 19 49.37 -12.82 2.29
C ALA A 19 48.01 -12.20 1.90
N ARG A 20 46.97 -12.38 2.71
CA ARG A 20 45.63 -11.73 2.63
C ARG A 20 45.68 -10.19 2.72
N ARG A 21 46.86 -9.55 2.77
CA ARG A 21 47.03 -8.10 2.96
C ARG A 21 46.66 -7.26 1.70
N GLY A 22 46.67 -7.79 0.51
CA GLY A 22 46.33 -7.05 -0.72
C GLY A 22 44.84 -6.80 -0.93
N LEU A 23 44.01 -7.75 -0.53
CA LEU A 23 42.56 -7.71 -0.74
C LEU A 23 41.84 -6.67 0.15
N SER A 24 42.39 -6.35 1.32
CA SER A 24 41.80 -5.34 2.21
C SER A 24 41.97 -3.91 1.74
N GLY A 25 43.10 -3.62 1.06
CA GLY A 25 43.37 -2.30 0.50
C GLY A 25 42.55 -1.99 -0.75
N LEU A 26 42.37 -2.98 -1.63
CA LEU A 26 41.51 -2.87 -2.82
C LEU A 26 40.05 -2.70 -2.42
N ARG A 27 39.55 -3.54 -1.53
CA ARG A 27 38.18 -3.42 -0.99
C ARG A 27 37.92 -2.06 -0.35
N ARG A 28 38.87 -1.47 0.37
CA ARG A 28 38.74 -0.12 0.94
C ARG A 28 38.71 0.97 -0.13
N LYS A 29 39.48 0.85 -1.19
CA LYS A 29 39.43 1.80 -2.31
C LYS A 29 38.14 1.69 -3.09
N GLU A 30 37.68 0.47 -3.39
CA GLU A 30 36.38 0.20 -4.04
C GLU A 30 35.21 0.72 -3.19
N ALA A 31 35.23 0.48 -1.87
CA ALA A 31 34.23 1.01 -0.96
C ALA A 31 34.20 2.55 -0.92
N ARG A 32 35.39 3.22 -0.90
CA ARG A 32 35.45 4.69 -0.96
C ARG A 32 34.95 5.24 -2.29
N THR A 33 35.32 4.61 -3.40
CA THR A 33 34.82 5.01 -4.73
C THR A 33 33.32 4.82 -4.82
N GLY A 34 32.80 3.70 -4.31
CA GLY A 34 31.37 3.47 -4.22
C GLY A 34 30.63 4.50 -3.34
N GLN A 35 31.19 4.84 -2.18
CA GLN A 35 30.66 5.90 -1.32
C GLN A 35 30.68 7.28 -1.97
N LEU A 36 31.75 7.64 -2.68
CA LEU A 36 31.86 8.89 -3.43
C LEU A 36 30.83 8.97 -4.57
N LEU A 37 30.60 7.88 -5.29
CA LEU A 37 29.60 7.82 -6.36
C LEU A 37 28.17 7.87 -5.83
N LEU A 38 27.91 7.31 -4.65
CA LEU A 38 26.60 7.36 -4.00
C LEU A 38 26.35 8.67 -3.24
N SER A 39 27.42 9.39 -2.84
CA SER A 39 27.29 10.57 -1.98
C SER A 39 26.40 11.69 -2.55
N PRO A 40 26.37 12.02 -3.86
CA PRO A 40 25.47 13.03 -4.38
C PRO A 40 24.00 12.63 -4.22
N THR A 41 23.67 11.37 -4.51
CA THR A 41 22.32 10.84 -4.37
C THR A 41 21.88 10.83 -2.89
N VAL A 42 22.74 10.35 -1.99
CA VAL A 42 22.47 10.35 -0.54
C VAL A 42 22.28 11.77 -0.01
N LEU A 43 23.08 12.72 -0.44
CA LEU A 43 23.00 14.13 -0.04
C LEU A 43 21.69 14.76 -0.53
N ILE A 44 21.29 14.51 -1.77
CA ILE A 44 20.00 14.99 -2.31
C ILE A 44 18.83 14.39 -1.53
N VAL A 45 18.83 13.07 -1.31
CA VAL A 45 17.78 12.40 -0.53
C VAL A 45 17.73 12.95 0.89
N PHE A 46 18.87 13.14 1.53
CA PHE A 46 18.91 13.71 2.87
C PHE A 46 18.34 15.14 2.90
N ALA A 47 18.74 16.01 1.96
CA ALA A 47 18.30 17.39 1.90
C ALA A 47 16.81 17.54 1.53
N VAL A 48 16.32 16.71 0.61
CA VAL A 48 14.94 16.87 0.07
C VAL A 48 13.92 16.03 0.83
N VAL A 49 14.32 14.92 1.44
CA VAL A 49 13.40 14.01 2.13
C VAL A 49 13.59 14.09 3.65
N VAL A 50 14.81 13.87 4.15
CA VAL A 50 15.04 13.73 5.59
C VAL A 50 14.90 15.07 6.31
N LEU A 51 15.47 16.16 5.79
CA LEU A 51 15.35 17.47 6.44
C LEU A 51 13.90 17.97 6.57
N PRO A 52 13.03 17.91 5.54
CA PRO A 52 11.62 18.28 5.71
C PRO A 52 10.87 17.39 6.70
N ILE A 53 11.18 16.09 6.77
CA ILE A 53 10.58 15.19 7.76
C ILE A 53 10.98 15.60 9.17
N VAL A 54 12.27 15.84 9.41
CA VAL A 54 12.76 16.31 10.72
C VAL A 54 12.11 17.64 11.09
N TRP A 55 11.99 18.55 10.14
CA TRP A 55 11.28 19.82 10.36
C TRP A 55 9.81 19.59 10.69
N ALA A 56 9.09 18.77 9.95
CA ALA A 56 7.69 18.45 10.22
C ALA A 56 7.50 17.85 11.63
N VAL A 57 8.42 16.95 12.03
CA VAL A 57 8.42 16.40 13.40
C VAL A 57 8.68 17.49 14.43
N ALA A 58 9.62 18.41 14.20
CA ALA A 58 9.88 19.53 15.10
C ALA A 58 8.66 20.46 15.23
N LEU A 59 7.96 20.75 14.12
CA LEU A 59 6.73 21.55 14.12
C LEU A 59 5.59 20.88 14.88
N ALA A 60 5.50 19.56 14.88
CA ALA A 60 4.48 18.82 15.63
C ALA A 60 4.52 19.07 17.13
N PHE A 61 5.69 19.41 17.67
CA PHE A 61 5.90 19.74 19.08
C PHE A 61 5.94 21.25 19.36
N GLN A 62 5.56 22.10 18.41
CA GLN A 62 5.56 23.56 18.59
C GLN A 62 4.16 24.14 18.35
N ARG A 63 3.79 25.17 19.10
CA ARG A 63 2.54 25.91 18.88
C ARG A 63 2.72 26.88 17.70
N VAL A 64 2.65 26.39 16.48
CA VAL A 64 2.88 27.15 15.25
C VAL A 64 1.60 27.26 14.44
N ARG A 65 1.20 28.49 14.13
CA ARG A 65 0.17 28.80 13.14
C ARG A 65 0.80 29.32 11.85
N LEU A 66 0.08 29.26 10.75
CA LEU A 66 0.58 29.71 9.45
C LEU A 66 1.05 31.17 9.48
N LEU A 67 0.39 32.02 10.28
CA LEU A 67 0.73 33.44 10.45
C LEU A 67 2.09 33.69 11.13
N ASN A 68 2.55 32.75 11.96
CA ASN A 68 3.82 32.88 12.70
C ASN A 68 4.85 31.85 12.32
N ILE A 69 4.67 31.17 11.18
CA ILE A 69 5.57 30.09 10.70
C ILE A 69 7.02 30.54 10.52
N ARG A 70 7.23 31.84 10.21
CA ARG A 70 8.59 32.40 10.08
C ARG A 70 9.38 32.41 11.39
N ARG A 71 8.70 32.31 12.54
CA ARG A 71 9.32 32.20 13.87
C ARG A 71 9.53 30.77 14.32
N ALA A 72 9.02 29.82 13.56
CA ALA A 72 9.21 28.41 13.83
C ALA A 72 10.60 27.98 13.36
N GLY A 73 11.31 27.27 14.20
CA GLY A 73 12.64 26.74 13.89
C GLY A 73 12.86 25.37 14.53
N ILE A 74 13.93 24.70 14.13
CA ILE A 74 14.31 23.41 14.75
C ILE A 74 14.60 23.59 16.25
N PHE A 75 15.04 24.78 16.68
CA PHE A 75 15.34 25.12 18.08
C PHE A 75 14.24 26.00 18.71
N GLY A 76 12.97 25.68 18.43
CA GLY A 76 11.82 26.41 19.01
C GLY A 76 11.43 25.94 20.42
N ASN A 77 10.39 26.55 20.99
CA ASN A 77 9.82 26.12 22.26
C ASN A 77 8.98 24.85 22.07
N TYR A 78 9.50 23.72 22.49
CA TYR A 78 8.82 22.42 22.40
C TYR A 78 7.75 22.25 23.47
N THR A 79 6.61 21.69 23.08
CA THR A 79 5.48 21.37 23.96
C THR A 79 4.80 20.08 23.49
N LEU A 80 4.20 19.35 24.42
CA LEU A 80 3.38 18.17 24.10
C LEU A 80 1.90 18.50 23.85
N ASP A 81 1.52 19.77 23.94
CA ASP A 81 0.12 20.20 23.79
C ASP A 81 -0.55 19.70 22.51
N ASN A 82 0.13 19.77 21.37
CA ASN A 82 -0.45 19.32 20.11
C ASN A 82 -0.71 17.83 20.12
N MET A 83 0.22 17.04 20.67
CA MET A 83 0.04 15.59 20.83
C MET A 83 -1.12 15.28 21.76
N GLN A 84 -1.21 15.97 22.89
CA GLN A 84 -2.32 15.79 23.83
C GLN A 84 -3.66 16.16 23.19
N ARG A 85 -3.75 17.29 22.47
CA ARG A 85 -4.97 17.69 21.74
C ARG A 85 -5.38 16.68 20.68
N VAL A 86 -4.43 16.12 19.93
CA VAL A 86 -4.73 15.09 18.93
C VAL A 86 -5.27 13.83 19.61
N LEU A 87 -4.57 13.31 20.61
CA LEU A 87 -4.91 12.04 21.26
C LEU A 87 -6.18 12.13 22.14
N SER A 88 -6.50 13.33 22.68
CA SER A 88 -7.74 13.55 23.45
C SER A 88 -8.95 13.91 22.58
N SER A 89 -8.79 14.04 21.26
CA SER A 89 -9.87 14.41 20.34
C SER A 89 -10.67 13.19 19.88
N ASP A 90 -11.94 13.09 20.26
CA ASP A 90 -12.87 12.06 19.75
C ASP A 90 -12.94 12.06 18.21
N GLY A 91 -12.92 13.26 17.61
CA GLY A 91 -12.89 13.40 16.16
C GLY A 91 -11.64 12.80 15.51
N PHE A 92 -10.49 12.76 16.19
CA PHE A 92 -9.29 12.08 15.69
C PHE A 92 -9.49 10.57 15.62
N TRP A 93 -10.00 9.97 16.68
CA TRP A 93 -10.23 8.52 16.76
C TRP A 93 -11.31 8.05 15.78
N SER A 94 -12.38 8.83 15.62
CA SER A 94 -13.40 8.58 14.61
C SER A 94 -12.80 8.61 13.19
N THR A 95 -12.00 9.63 12.87
CA THR A 95 -11.30 9.74 11.58
C THR A 95 -10.28 8.61 11.38
N LEU A 96 -9.57 8.20 12.43
CA LEU A 96 -8.66 7.05 12.36
C LEU A 96 -9.41 5.76 12.05
N TRP A 97 -10.56 5.55 12.67
CA TRP A 97 -11.42 4.41 12.38
C TRP A 97 -11.91 4.40 10.93
N THR A 98 -12.40 5.55 10.42
CA THR A 98 -12.77 5.70 9.01
C THR A 98 -11.59 5.42 8.09
N THR A 99 -10.39 5.90 8.43
CA THR A 99 -9.15 5.61 7.69
C THR A 99 -8.85 4.11 7.64
N LEU A 100 -9.00 3.40 8.75
CA LEU A 100 -8.79 1.95 8.82
C LEU A 100 -9.83 1.18 7.99
N VAL A 101 -11.11 1.52 8.12
CA VAL A 101 -12.19 0.89 7.32
C VAL A 101 -11.96 1.10 5.83
N TYR A 102 -11.65 2.34 5.41
CA TYR A 102 -11.32 2.68 4.04
C TYR A 102 -10.09 1.88 3.54
N THR A 103 -9.03 1.85 4.34
CA THR A 103 -7.77 1.18 3.98
C THR A 103 -7.95 -0.33 3.84
N VAL A 104 -8.59 -0.96 4.81
CA VAL A 104 -8.83 -2.41 4.79
C VAL A 104 -9.79 -2.77 3.65
N GLY A 105 -10.91 -2.04 3.52
CA GLY A 105 -11.89 -2.24 2.47
C GLY A 105 -11.28 -2.09 1.08
N GLY A 106 -10.55 -1.00 0.82
CA GLY A 106 -9.87 -0.72 -0.44
C GLY A 106 -8.78 -1.74 -0.77
N THR A 107 -7.99 -2.14 0.24
CA THR A 107 -6.92 -3.13 0.07
C THR A 107 -7.49 -4.52 -0.27
N VAL A 108 -8.39 -5.02 0.56
CA VAL A 108 -8.98 -6.35 0.38
C VAL A 108 -9.81 -6.41 -0.91
N GLY A 109 -10.61 -5.37 -1.17
CA GLY A 109 -11.43 -5.31 -2.37
C GLY A 109 -10.61 -5.23 -3.65
N SER A 110 -9.55 -4.39 -3.71
CA SER A 110 -8.72 -4.27 -4.90
C SER A 110 -7.91 -5.54 -5.19
N ILE A 111 -7.40 -6.23 -4.15
CA ILE A 111 -6.70 -7.51 -4.32
C ILE A 111 -7.70 -8.61 -4.71
N GLY A 112 -8.87 -8.65 -4.08
CA GLY A 112 -9.94 -9.61 -4.39
C GLY A 112 -10.42 -9.48 -5.83
N LEU A 113 -10.77 -8.27 -6.27
CA LEU A 113 -11.18 -8.00 -7.66
C LEU A 113 -10.05 -8.30 -8.65
N GLY A 114 -8.80 -7.93 -8.31
CA GLY A 114 -7.61 -8.24 -9.09
C GLY A 114 -7.38 -9.75 -9.23
N LEU A 115 -7.63 -10.52 -8.17
CA LEU A 115 -7.55 -11.99 -8.19
C LEU A 115 -8.61 -12.60 -9.09
N VAL A 116 -9.87 -12.16 -8.95
CA VAL A 116 -10.97 -12.61 -9.82
C VAL A 116 -10.64 -12.32 -11.29
N ALA A 117 -10.17 -11.12 -11.62
CA ALA A 117 -9.76 -10.73 -12.95
C ALA A 117 -8.59 -11.59 -13.46
N ALA A 118 -7.58 -11.86 -12.63
CA ALA A 118 -6.42 -12.67 -13.00
C ALA A 118 -6.80 -14.13 -13.29
N LEU A 119 -7.71 -14.71 -12.50
CA LEU A 119 -8.22 -16.06 -12.71
C LEU A 119 -9.11 -16.15 -13.95
N ALA A 120 -9.99 -15.17 -14.18
CA ALA A 120 -10.85 -15.10 -15.36
C ALA A 120 -10.04 -15.02 -16.66
N LEU A 121 -8.92 -14.27 -16.64
CA LEU A 121 -8.04 -14.12 -17.78
C LEU A 121 -6.85 -15.09 -17.79
N ARG A 122 -6.89 -16.18 -17.02
CA ARG A 122 -5.83 -17.19 -16.99
C ARG A 122 -5.72 -17.95 -18.32
N ARG A 123 -6.87 -18.35 -18.90
CA ARG A 123 -6.92 -19.13 -20.14
C ARG A 123 -6.76 -18.24 -21.37
N PRO A 124 -6.09 -18.69 -22.44
CA PRO A 124 -6.03 -17.96 -23.69
C PRO A 124 -7.40 -17.95 -24.37
N PHE A 125 -7.83 -16.77 -24.88
CA PHE A 125 -8.99 -16.61 -25.75
C PHE A 125 -8.75 -15.43 -26.71
N ARG A 126 -9.54 -15.38 -27.80
CA ARG A 126 -9.44 -14.29 -28.79
C ARG A 126 -9.89 -12.97 -28.14
N GLY A 127 -9.08 -11.93 -28.29
CA GLY A 127 -9.38 -10.61 -27.68
C GLY A 127 -8.86 -10.42 -26.24
N ARG A 128 -8.22 -11.42 -25.62
CA ARG A 128 -7.66 -11.33 -24.25
C ARG A 128 -6.75 -10.11 -24.03
N GLY A 129 -5.96 -9.74 -25.06
CA GLY A 129 -5.10 -8.55 -24.99
C GLY A 129 -5.90 -7.25 -24.84
N VAL A 130 -6.97 -7.11 -25.60
CA VAL A 130 -7.86 -5.94 -25.53
C VAL A 130 -8.56 -5.87 -24.17
N VAL A 131 -9.10 -6.99 -23.69
CA VAL A 131 -9.74 -7.04 -22.35
C VAL A 131 -8.74 -6.63 -21.25
N ARG A 132 -7.49 -7.12 -21.30
CA ARG A 132 -6.44 -6.70 -20.35
C ARG A 132 -6.13 -5.21 -20.46
N ALA A 133 -6.04 -4.67 -21.66
CA ALA A 133 -5.79 -3.24 -21.87
C ALA A 133 -6.93 -2.38 -21.29
N VAL A 134 -8.19 -2.76 -21.53
CA VAL A 134 -9.37 -2.07 -20.97
C VAL A 134 -9.39 -2.15 -19.44
N MET A 135 -9.05 -3.30 -18.86
CA MET A 135 -8.96 -3.45 -17.39
C MET A 135 -7.89 -2.56 -16.75
N LEU A 136 -6.88 -2.08 -17.49
CA LEU A 136 -5.86 -1.17 -16.97
C LEU A 136 -6.29 0.29 -16.98
N LEU A 137 -7.34 0.66 -17.73
CA LEU A 137 -7.80 2.04 -17.87
C LEU A 137 -8.05 2.76 -16.54
N PRO A 138 -8.70 2.14 -15.52
CA PRO A 138 -8.90 2.80 -14.24
C PRO A 138 -7.61 3.26 -13.58
N TYR A 139 -6.57 2.45 -13.68
CA TYR A 139 -5.29 2.72 -13.02
C TYR A 139 -4.47 3.81 -13.70
N ILE A 140 -4.50 3.87 -15.04
CA ILE A 140 -3.73 4.85 -15.82
C ILE A 140 -4.46 6.19 -15.99
N THR A 141 -5.77 6.24 -15.72
CA THR A 141 -6.55 7.48 -15.84
C THR A 141 -6.10 8.49 -14.78
N PRO A 142 -5.90 9.78 -15.13
CA PRO A 142 -5.62 10.82 -14.13
C PRO A 142 -6.70 10.86 -13.04
N VAL A 143 -6.28 11.00 -11.77
CA VAL A 143 -7.22 10.91 -10.63
C VAL A 143 -8.35 11.94 -10.72
N VAL A 144 -8.04 13.18 -11.10
CA VAL A 144 -9.04 14.25 -11.24
C VAL A 144 -10.11 13.89 -12.30
N ALA A 145 -9.69 13.33 -13.43
CA ALA A 145 -10.63 12.90 -14.44
C ALA A 145 -11.50 11.72 -13.98
N ALA A 146 -10.88 10.74 -13.31
CA ALA A 146 -11.59 9.58 -12.76
C ALA A 146 -12.63 9.99 -11.71
N THR A 147 -12.28 10.86 -10.76
CA THR A 147 -13.19 11.35 -9.74
C THR A 147 -14.32 12.18 -10.32
N PHE A 148 -14.02 13.03 -11.32
CA PHE A 148 -15.04 13.81 -12.03
C PHE A 148 -16.07 12.91 -12.74
N VAL A 149 -15.63 11.87 -13.46
CA VAL A 149 -16.53 10.90 -14.09
C VAL A 149 -17.42 10.21 -13.06
N TRP A 150 -16.88 9.80 -11.93
CA TRP A 150 -17.68 9.19 -10.87
C TRP A 150 -18.67 10.17 -10.25
N THR A 151 -18.26 11.43 -10.01
CA THR A 151 -19.16 12.46 -9.47
C THR A 151 -20.34 12.70 -10.42
N VAL A 152 -20.08 12.83 -11.72
CA VAL A 152 -21.14 13.00 -12.74
C VAL A 152 -22.02 11.75 -12.83
N ALA A 153 -21.43 10.54 -12.84
CA ALA A 153 -22.19 9.30 -12.92
C ALA A 153 -23.11 9.05 -11.72
N LEU A 154 -22.69 9.51 -10.54
CA LEU A 154 -23.41 9.34 -9.26
C LEU A 154 -24.30 10.54 -8.89
N ASP A 155 -24.37 11.56 -9.75
CA ASP A 155 -25.19 12.75 -9.47
C ASP A 155 -26.66 12.39 -9.26
N PRO A 156 -27.33 12.94 -8.22
CA PRO A 156 -28.72 12.58 -7.92
C PRO A 156 -29.73 13.06 -8.96
N GLN A 157 -29.42 14.10 -9.74
CA GLN A 157 -30.36 14.70 -10.71
C GLN A 157 -30.22 14.13 -12.12
N TYR A 158 -28.99 13.98 -12.62
CA TYR A 158 -28.70 13.58 -14.00
C TYR A 158 -27.74 12.40 -14.12
N GLY A 159 -27.30 11.82 -13.01
CA GLY A 159 -26.36 10.71 -13.01
C GLY A 159 -26.96 9.42 -13.55
N ILE A 160 -26.19 8.73 -14.40
CA ILE A 160 -26.62 7.48 -15.03
C ILE A 160 -26.96 6.39 -14.01
N VAL A 161 -26.27 6.35 -12.85
CA VAL A 161 -26.52 5.34 -11.82
C VAL A 161 -27.88 5.53 -11.18
N ASN A 162 -28.27 6.75 -10.87
CA ASN A 162 -29.61 7.07 -10.35
C ASN A 162 -30.69 6.86 -11.38
N SER A 163 -30.47 7.27 -12.63
CA SER A 163 -31.40 7.03 -13.73
C SER A 163 -31.68 5.53 -13.94
N TRP A 164 -30.64 4.68 -13.88
CA TRP A 164 -30.83 3.23 -13.97
C TRP A 164 -31.46 2.64 -12.70
N GLY A 165 -31.10 3.16 -11.54
CA GLY A 165 -31.67 2.73 -10.26
C GLY A 165 -33.18 2.91 -10.20
N THR A 166 -33.67 4.08 -10.57
CA THR A 166 -35.10 4.40 -10.60
C THR A 166 -35.85 3.71 -11.74
N SER A 167 -35.24 3.58 -12.94
CA SER A 167 -35.89 2.99 -14.11
C SER A 167 -35.93 1.46 -14.12
N PHE A 168 -34.88 0.80 -13.61
CA PHE A 168 -34.71 -0.66 -13.75
C PHE A 168 -34.57 -1.43 -12.44
N LEU A 169 -34.11 -0.78 -11.36
CA LEU A 169 -33.91 -1.44 -10.05
C LEU A 169 -35.02 -1.14 -9.05
N GLY A 170 -36.03 -0.33 -9.44
CA GLY A 170 -37.21 -0.03 -8.60
C GLY A 170 -36.88 0.85 -7.40
N TRP A 171 -35.90 1.76 -7.50
CA TRP A 171 -35.67 2.75 -6.45
C TRP A 171 -36.80 3.78 -6.46
N ASP A 172 -37.31 4.08 -5.30
CA ASP A 172 -38.39 5.08 -5.14
C ASP A 172 -37.85 6.50 -5.38
N ASP A 173 -36.63 6.78 -4.92
CA ASP A 173 -35.98 8.09 -5.01
C ASP A 173 -34.52 8.00 -5.45
N SER A 174 -34.00 9.11 -5.96
CA SER A 174 -32.57 9.27 -6.27
C SER A 174 -31.73 9.30 -5.00
N ILE A 175 -30.58 8.66 -5.02
CA ILE A 175 -29.65 8.58 -3.90
C ILE A 175 -28.50 9.58 -4.12
N ALA A 176 -28.29 10.48 -3.16
CA ALA A 176 -27.16 11.41 -3.16
C ALA A 176 -25.90 10.71 -2.60
N PHE A 177 -25.36 9.78 -3.36
CA PHE A 177 -24.29 8.84 -2.96
C PHE A 177 -23.08 9.46 -2.27
N LEU A 178 -22.62 10.63 -2.72
CA LEU A 178 -21.42 11.28 -2.22
C LEU A 178 -21.66 12.23 -1.02
N SER A 179 -22.92 12.57 -0.76
CA SER A 179 -23.31 13.49 0.32
C SER A 179 -24.15 12.83 1.41
N THR A 180 -24.58 11.58 1.24
CA THR A 180 -25.36 10.83 2.24
C THR A 180 -24.41 10.05 3.14
N GLU A 181 -24.33 10.43 4.42
CA GLU A 181 -23.49 9.72 5.39
C GLU A 181 -23.97 8.29 5.61
N ARG A 182 -25.29 8.13 5.84
CA ARG A 182 -25.90 6.82 6.06
C ARG A 182 -27.21 6.72 5.30
N SER A 183 -27.41 5.59 4.63
CA SER A 183 -28.71 5.18 4.09
C SER A 183 -29.10 3.81 4.63
N THR A 184 -30.33 3.43 4.40
CA THR A 184 -30.81 2.11 4.79
C THR A 184 -30.83 1.21 3.56
N LEU A 185 -30.01 0.17 3.55
CA LEU A 185 -30.01 -0.85 2.50
C LEU A 185 -30.58 -2.15 3.08
N PHE A 186 -31.71 -2.62 2.56
CA PHE A 186 -32.41 -3.81 3.08
C PHE A 186 -32.66 -3.75 4.60
N GLY A 187 -32.98 -2.58 5.15
CA GLY A 187 -33.22 -2.39 6.59
C GLY A 187 -31.96 -2.23 7.45
N ILE A 188 -30.76 -2.30 6.84
CA ILE A 188 -29.48 -2.16 7.55
C ILE A 188 -28.89 -0.77 7.28
N PRO A 189 -28.53 0.00 8.31
CA PRO A 189 -27.85 1.28 8.11
C PRO A 189 -26.44 1.06 7.57
N VAL A 190 -26.15 1.62 6.40
CA VAL A 190 -24.85 1.53 5.75
C VAL A 190 -24.21 2.91 5.54
N PRO A 191 -22.90 3.06 5.69
CA PRO A 191 -22.18 4.31 5.44
C PRO A 191 -22.03 4.54 3.93
N THR A 192 -23.04 5.13 3.31
CA THR A 192 -23.19 5.19 1.84
C THR A 192 -22.03 5.87 1.16
N ALA A 193 -21.67 7.09 1.56
CA ALA A 193 -20.56 7.82 0.93
C ALA A 193 -19.23 7.10 1.14
N LEU A 194 -18.99 6.51 2.31
CA LEU A 194 -17.77 5.76 2.58
C LEU A 194 -17.66 4.51 1.71
N LEU A 195 -18.78 3.77 1.51
CA LEU A 195 -18.80 2.61 0.62
C LEU A 195 -18.52 3.00 -0.82
N VAL A 196 -19.03 4.13 -1.28
CA VAL A 196 -18.76 4.65 -2.63
C VAL A 196 -17.30 5.01 -2.80
N VAL A 197 -16.69 5.68 -1.83
CA VAL A 197 -15.27 6.02 -1.86
C VAL A 197 -14.39 4.77 -1.83
N ILE A 198 -14.78 3.74 -1.05
CA ILE A 198 -14.11 2.42 -1.06
C ILE A 198 -14.28 1.74 -2.42
N ALA A 199 -15.48 1.78 -3.02
CA ALA A 199 -15.73 1.19 -4.34
C ALA A 199 -14.89 1.87 -5.43
N PHE A 200 -14.74 3.20 -5.37
CA PHE A 200 -13.84 3.95 -6.26
C PHE A 200 -12.39 3.49 -6.10
N GLU A 201 -11.90 3.37 -4.86
CA GLU A 201 -10.54 2.89 -4.55
C GLU A 201 -10.32 1.47 -5.10
N ILE A 202 -11.29 0.57 -4.92
CA ILE A 202 -11.25 -0.80 -5.46
C ILE A 202 -11.17 -0.77 -6.96
N TRP A 203 -12.07 -0.05 -7.63
CA TRP A 203 -12.13 0.05 -9.09
C TRP A 203 -10.86 0.66 -9.69
N ARG A 204 -10.32 1.67 -9.03
CA ARG A 204 -9.12 2.34 -9.52
C ARG A 204 -7.86 1.48 -9.40
N TYR A 205 -7.75 0.69 -8.35
CA TYR A 205 -6.49 0.02 -8.00
C TYR A 205 -6.50 -1.51 -8.12
N PHE A 206 -7.64 -2.15 -8.46
CA PHE A 206 -7.62 -3.58 -8.76
C PHE A 206 -6.67 -3.94 -9.91
N PRO A 207 -6.45 -3.08 -10.96
CA PRO A 207 -5.54 -3.44 -12.03
C PRO A 207 -4.09 -3.59 -11.58
N PHE A 208 -3.67 -2.86 -10.54
CA PHE A 208 -2.37 -3.04 -9.93
C PHE A 208 -2.21 -4.46 -9.36
N ALA A 209 -3.16 -4.90 -8.55
CA ALA A 209 -3.16 -6.26 -8.02
C ALA A 209 -3.28 -7.32 -9.14
N PHE A 210 -4.13 -7.06 -10.14
CA PHE A 210 -4.30 -7.92 -11.33
C PHE A 210 -2.98 -8.20 -12.04
N LEU A 211 -2.15 -7.18 -12.28
CA LEU A 211 -0.87 -7.34 -12.99
C LEU A 211 0.07 -8.28 -12.25
N PHE A 212 0.22 -8.11 -10.94
CA PHE A 212 1.09 -8.99 -10.15
C PHE A 212 0.55 -10.42 -10.05
N LEU A 213 -0.76 -10.55 -9.85
CA LEU A 213 -1.38 -11.87 -9.70
C LEU A 213 -1.40 -12.64 -11.02
N VAL A 214 -1.66 -11.98 -12.16
CA VAL A 214 -1.62 -12.65 -13.46
C VAL A 214 -0.21 -13.07 -13.84
N ALA A 215 0.81 -12.25 -13.50
CA ALA A 215 2.21 -12.63 -13.72
C ALA A 215 2.59 -13.87 -12.89
N ARG A 216 2.18 -13.92 -11.62
CA ARG A 216 2.43 -15.08 -10.77
C ARG A 216 1.69 -16.32 -11.25
N ILE A 217 0.41 -16.20 -11.63
CA ILE A 217 -0.36 -17.34 -12.17
C ILE A 217 0.28 -17.91 -13.42
N GLN A 218 0.83 -17.05 -14.30
CA GLN A 218 1.51 -17.50 -15.51
C GLN A 218 2.87 -18.18 -15.25
N ALA A 219 3.50 -17.89 -14.11
CA ALA A 219 4.75 -18.51 -13.70
C ALA A 219 4.56 -19.87 -13.00
N ILE A 220 3.33 -20.32 -12.77
CA ILE A 220 3.05 -21.65 -12.21
C ILE A 220 3.29 -22.69 -13.31
N PRO A 221 4.17 -23.71 -13.08
CA PRO A 221 4.39 -24.75 -14.06
C PRO A 221 3.10 -25.48 -14.45
N GLY A 222 2.88 -25.67 -15.75
CA GLY A 222 1.67 -26.31 -16.30
C GLY A 222 1.50 -27.75 -15.82
N ASP A 223 2.62 -28.46 -15.66
CA ASP A 223 2.68 -29.88 -15.24
C ASP A 223 1.94 -30.10 -13.90
N LEU A 224 1.94 -29.15 -12.99
CA LEU A 224 1.21 -29.22 -11.72
C LEU A 224 -0.32 -29.23 -11.92
N ASP A 225 -0.81 -28.44 -12.87
CA ASP A 225 -2.25 -28.39 -13.20
C ASP A 225 -2.66 -29.65 -14.00
N GLU A 226 -1.77 -30.17 -14.84
CA GLU A 226 -1.97 -31.42 -15.61
C GLU A 226 -1.96 -32.63 -14.69
N ALA A 227 -0.99 -32.78 -13.80
CA ALA A 227 -0.95 -33.85 -12.80
C ALA A 227 -2.22 -33.88 -11.95
N ALA A 228 -2.63 -32.71 -11.43
CA ALA A 228 -3.86 -32.61 -10.64
C ALA A 228 -5.14 -32.97 -11.45
N ARG A 229 -5.13 -32.78 -12.79
CA ARG A 229 -6.24 -33.27 -13.66
C ARG A 229 -6.24 -34.76 -13.82
N VAL A 230 -5.07 -35.38 -13.98
CA VAL A 230 -4.92 -36.84 -14.08
C VAL A 230 -5.40 -37.48 -12.79
N ASP A 231 -5.11 -36.88 -11.63
CA ASP A 231 -5.61 -37.29 -10.31
C ASP A 231 -7.11 -37.03 -10.10
N GLY A 232 -7.84 -36.52 -11.09
CA GLY A 232 -9.29 -36.27 -11.02
C GLY A 232 -9.68 -35.07 -10.18
N ALA A 233 -8.75 -34.14 -9.85
CA ALA A 233 -9.03 -32.98 -9.03
C ALA A 233 -9.99 -31.98 -9.74
N SER A 234 -11.05 -31.57 -9.04
CA SER A 234 -11.99 -30.54 -9.49
C SER A 234 -11.30 -29.18 -9.64
N ILE A 235 -11.96 -28.23 -10.34
CA ILE A 235 -11.46 -26.86 -10.52
C ILE A 235 -11.16 -26.19 -9.18
N TRP A 236 -12.03 -26.38 -8.19
CA TRP A 236 -11.87 -25.81 -6.85
C TRP A 236 -10.71 -26.45 -6.09
N GLN A 237 -10.54 -27.75 -6.17
CA GLN A 237 -9.41 -28.47 -5.56
C GLN A 237 -8.07 -28.02 -6.16
N ARG A 238 -8.00 -27.87 -7.48
CA ARG A 238 -6.80 -27.35 -8.17
C ARG A 238 -6.50 -25.90 -7.77
N PHE A 239 -7.53 -25.05 -7.67
CA PHE A 239 -7.34 -23.69 -7.18
C PHE A 239 -6.79 -23.69 -5.75
N ARG A 240 -7.46 -24.42 -4.83
CA ARG A 240 -7.12 -24.40 -3.41
C ARG A 240 -5.76 -25.04 -3.10
N ASN A 241 -5.41 -26.13 -3.78
CA ASN A 241 -4.23 -26.94 -3.45
C ASN A 241 -3.00 -26.61 -4.32
N VAL A 242 -3.18 -26.09 -5.54
CA VAL A 242 -2.07 -25.79 -6.45
C VAL A 242 -1.87 -24.28 -6.61
N VAL A 243 -2.93 -23.54 -6.98
CA VAL A 243 -2.80 -22.13 -7.34
C VAL A 243 -2.70 -21.25 -6.11
N TRP A 244 -3.66 -21.38 -5.18
CA TRP A 244 -3.77 -20.51 -4.01
C TRP A 244 -2.50 -20.48 -3.13
N PRO A 245 -1.87 -21.61 -2.76
CA PRO A 245 -0.65 -21.59 -1.95
C PRO A 245 0.51 -20.86 -2.63
N GLN A 246 0.56 -20.88 -3.95
CA GLN A 246 1.60 -20.19 -4.72
C GLN A 246 1.34 -18.69 -4.88
N LEU A 247 0.08 -18.23 -4.71
CA LEU A 247 -0.28 -16.82 -4.72
C LEU A 247 -0.05 -16.15 -3.37
N LEU A 248 -0.10 -16.90 -2.25
CA LEU A 248 -0.01 -16.34 -0.90
C LEU A 248 1.19 -15.40 -0.68
N PRO A 249 2.42 -15.71 -1.10
CA PRO A 249 3.55 -14.81 -0.93
C PRO A 249 3.35 -13.47 -1.68
N VAL A 250 2.82 -13.52 -2.89
CA VAL A 250 2.55 -12.32 -3.70
C VAL A 250 1.40 -11.52 -3.10
N ILE A 251 0.33 -12.18 -2.66
CA ILE A 251 -0.79 -11.53 -1.96
C ILE A 251 -0.30 -10.86 -0.67
N GLY A 252 0.61 -11.49 0.08
CA GLY A 252 1.21 -10.89 1.26
C GLY A 252 1.94 -9.58 0.96
N VAL A 253 2.82 -9.58 -0.04
CA VAL A 253 3.53 -8.36 -0.47
C VAL A 253 2.55 -7.31 -0.99
N LEU A 254 1.59 -7.69 -1.83
CA LEU A 254 0.56 -6.79 -2.34
C LEU A 254 -0.28 -6.18 -1.22
N SER A 255 -0.66 -6.98 -0.22
CA SER A 255 -1.45 -6.50 0.92
C SER A 255 -0.69 -5.43 1.69
N LEU A 256 0.60 -5.63 1.95
CA LEU A 256 1.43 -4.64 2.62
C LEU A 256 1.57 -3.35 1.81
N LEU A 257 1.90 -3.45 0.52
CA LEU A 257 2.07 -2.29 -0.35
C LEU A 257 0.76 -1.51 -0.50
N ARG A 258 -0.34 -2.21 -0.79
CA ARG A 258 -1.66 -1.58 -0.94
C ARG A 258 -2.13 -0.94 0.36
N PHE A 259 -1.93 -1.62 1.50
CA PHE A 259 -2.26 -1.06 2.81
C PHE A 259 -1.51 0.25 3.06
N ILE A 260 -0.20 0.30 2.83
CA ILE A 260 0.62 1.52 3.02
C ILE A 260 0.13 2.65 2.11
N PHE A 261 -0.12 2.37 0.83
CA PHE A 261 -0.55 3.40 -0.12
C PHE A 261 -1.96 3.90 0.17
N THR A 262 -2.90 3.00 0.47
CA THR A 262 -4.29 3.38 0.76
C THR A 262 -4.43 4.09 2.11
N PHE A 263 -3.63 3.70 3.13
CA PHE A 263 -3.63 4.35 4.45
C PHE A 263 -3.22 5.83 4.39
N ASN A 264 -2.30 6.18 3.48
CA ASN A 264 -1.85 7.55 3.27
C ASN A 264 -2.66 8.30 2.19
N LYS A 265 -3.76 7.71 1.70
CA LYS A 265 -4.52 8.26 0.59
C LYS A 265 -5.20 9.57 0.96
N PHE A 266 -5.06 10.57 0.08
CA PHE A 266 -5.66 11.89 0.22
C PHE A 266 -6.57 12.23 -0.96
N ASP A 267 -6.01 12.15 -2.16
CA ASP A 267 -6.57 12.67 -3.40
C ASP A 267 -7.95 12.10 -3.74
N ASP A 268 -8.14 10.79 -3.70
CA ASP A 268 -9.39 10.13 -4.07
C ASP A 268 -10.53 10.57 -3.13
N VAL A 269 -10.28 10.58 -1.81
CA VAL A 269 -11.28 10.99 -0.80
C VAL A 269 -11.58 12.48 -0.89
N TYR A 270 -10.53 13.29 -1.00
CA TYR A 270 -10.67 14.74 -1.04
C TYR A 270 -11.43 15.21 -2.30
N LEU A 271 -11.12 14.62 -3.46
CA LEU A 271 -11.76 15.02 -4.73
C LEU A 271 -13.20 14.52 -4.85
N LEU A 272 -13.58 13.39 -4.24
CA LEU A 272 -14.94 12.87 -4.29
C LEU A 272 -15.88 13.54 -3.30
N THR A 273 -15.45 13.72 -2.05
CA THR A 273 -16.33 14.13 -0.94
C THR A 273 -15.80 15.28 -0.10
N GLY A 274 -14.53 15.69 -0.31
CA GLY A 274 -13.86 16.67 0.57
C GLY A 274 -13.66 16.16 2.01
N GLY A 275 -13.92 14.89 2.28
CA GLY A 275 -14.00 14.31 3.62
C GLY A 275 -15.35 14.50 4.31
N GLY A 276 -16.38 15.01 3.60
CA GLY A 276 -17.75 15.11 4.09
C GLY A 276 -18.46 13.77 4.19
N ALA A 277 -19.68 13.76 4.68
CA ALA A 277 -20.56 12.59 4.77
C ALA A 277 -19.90 11.35 5.42
N GLY A 278 -19.11 11.55 6.49
CA GLY A 278 -18.46 10.46 7.23
C GLY A 278 -17.26 9.81 6.52
N THR A 279 -16.72 10.44 5.50
CA THR A 279 -15.57 9.91 4.71
C THR A 279 -14.22 10.54 5.09
N GLU A 280 -14.17 11.36 6.14
CA GLU A 280 -12.94 12.03 6.54
C GLU A 280 -11.86 11.00 6.92
N VAL A 281 -10.77 10.96 6.17
CA VAL A 281 -9.56 10.21 6.50
C VAL A 281 -8.50 11.14 7.09
N ILE A 282 -7.51 10.60 7.83
CA ILE A 282 -6.57 11.46 8.57
C ILE A 282 -5.76 12.36 7.64
N SER A 283 -5.39 11.92 6.44
CA SER A 283 -4.69 12.74 5.45
C SER A 283 -5.50 13.98 5.02
N VAL A 284 -6.82 13.83 4.84
CA VAL A 284 -7.75 14.94 4.56
C VAL A 284 -7.86 15.86 5.78
N ARG A 285 -7.97 15.29 6.97
CA ARG A 285 -8.00 16.06 8.22
C ARG A 285 -6.74 16.87 8.44
N VAL A 286 -5.54 16.31 8.22
CA VAL A 286 -4.26 17.03 8.25
C VAL A 286 -4.28 18.22 7.30
N TYR A 287 -4.75 18.03 6.09
CA TYR A 287 -4.87 19.09 5.09
C TYR A 287 -5.83 20.19 5.53
N GLN A 288 -6.99 19.84 6.08
CA GLN A 288 -7.97 20.82 6.59
C GLN A 288 -7.41 21.62 7.78
N PHE A 289 -6.64 21.00 8.70
CA PHE A 289 -5.99 21.74 9.78
C PHE A 289 -4.96 22.73 9.26
N LEU A 290 -4.23 22.37 8.19
CA LEU A 290 -3.24 23.24 7.58
C LEU A 290 -3.90 24.41 6.83
N THR A 291 -4.91 24.14 6.01
CA THR A 291 -5.48 25.12 5.07
C THR A 291 -6.63 25.93 5.66
N ALA A 292 -7.62 25.27 6.26
CA ALA A 292 -8.80 25.93 6.80
C ALA A 292 -8.53 26.51 8.20
N ARG A 293 -7.91 25.75 9.11
CA ARG A 293 -7.64 26.21 10.48
C ARG A 293 -6.32 26.96 10.62
N LYS A 294 -5.44 26.89 9.61
CA LYS A 294 -4.11 27.52 9.59
C LYS A 294 -3.25 27.15 10.80
N ASP A 295 -3.47 25.96 11.37
CA ASP A 295 -2.75 25.41 12.53
C ASP A 295 -1.73 24.37 12.07
N VAL A 296 -0.51 24.84 11.80
CA VAL A 296 0.58 24.01 11.27
C VAL A 296 1.07 23.00 12.30
N GLY A 297 1.18 23.42 13.57
CA GLY A 297 1.65 22.54 14.64
C GLY A 297 0.71 21.36 14.88
N LEU A 298 -0.61 21.61 14.88
CA LEU A 298 -1.58 20.55 15.09
C LEU A 298 -1.73 19.64 13.84
N ALA A 299 -1.61 20.20 12.63
CA ALA A 299 -1.55 19.42 11.40
C ALA A 299 -0.33 18.48 11.39
N ALA A 300 0.85 19.01 11.73
CA ALA A 300 2.08 18.24 11.84
C ALA A 300 1.98 17.15 12.94
N ALA A 301 1.37 17.44 14.09
CA ALA A 301 1.15 16.47 15.16
C ALA A 301 0.27 15.30 14.68
N GLN A 302 -0.82 15.58 13.97
CA GLN A 302 -1.68 14.53 13.38
C GLN A 302 -0.91 13.67 12.37
N ALA A 303 -0.08 14.29 11.52
CA ALA A 303 0.74 13.56 10.55
C ALA A 303 1.76 12.65 11.25
N VAL A 304 2.40 13.10 12.35
CA VAL A 304 3.33 12.28 13.13
C VAL A 304 2.59 11.11 13.80
N VAL A 305 1.42 11.34 14.40
CA VAL A 305 0.63 10.25 15.01
C VAL A 305 0.18 9.25 13.94
N LEU A 306 -0.22 9.72 12.75
CA LEU A 306 -0.55 8.85 11.60
C LEU A 306 0.64 8.00 11.19
N ALA A 307 1.83 8.61 11.06
CA ALA A 307 3.06 7.88 10.70
C ALA A 307 3.41 6.81 11.75
N VAL A 308 3.31 7.14 13.04
CA VAL A 308 3.53 6.16 14.13
C VAL A 308 2.50 5.04 14.07
N ALA A 309 1.21 5.36 13.87
CA ALA A 309 0.16 4.36 13.73
C ALA A 309 0.45 3.41 12.55
N LEU A 310 0.85 3.94 11.40
CA LEU A 310 1.23 3.15 10.23
C LEU A 310 2.41 2.22 10.52
N VAL A 311 3.48 2.74 11.17
CA VAL A 311 4.65 1.91 11.55
C VAL A 311 4.24 0.78 12.49
N VAL A 312 3.40 1.05 13.48
CA VAL A 312 2.87 0.03 14.40
C VAL A 312 2.10 -1.04 13.64
N LEU A 313 1.20 -0.64 12.73
CA LEU A 313 0.42 -1.57 11.91
C LEU A 313 1.31 -2.43 10.99
N ILE A 314 2.33 -1.84 10.37
CA ILE A 314 3.31 -2.57 9.56
C ILE A 314 4.07 -3.60 10.41
N VAL A 315 4.56 -3.20 11.59
CA VAL A 315 5.29 -4.11 12.50
C VAL A 315 4.39 -5.26 12.95
N VAL A 316 3.14 -4.98 13.29
CA VAL A 316 2.15 -6.01 13.65
C VAL A 316 1.93 -6.96 12.47
N TYR A 317 1.70 -6.43 11.27
CA TYR A 317 1.53 -7.23 10.06
C TYR A 317 2.73 -8.16 9.82
N LEU A 318 3.95 -7.63 9.84
CA LEU A 318 5.18 -8.42 9.61
C LEU A 318 5.38 -9.52 10.67
N ARG A 319 5.06 -9.22 11.94
CA ARG A 319 5.14 -10.22 13.03
C ARG A 319 4.10 -11.34 12.86
N VAL A 320 2.89 -11.00 12.46
CA VAL A 320 1.83 -11.99 12.22
C VAL A 320 2.17 -12.84 11.00
N SER A 321 2.59 -12.23 9.89
CA SER A 321 2.98 -12.91 8.66
C SER A 321 4.15 -13.88 8.90
N SER A 322 5.21 -13.44 9.60
CA SER A 322 6.36 -14.30 9.92
C SER A 322 6.03 -15.48 10.83
N ARG A 323 5.05 -15.33 11.73
CA ARG A 323 4.56 -16.45 12.56
C ARG A 323 3.76 -17.46 11.73
N ALA A 324 2.91 -16.97 10.81
CA ALA A 324 2.14 -17.82 9.92
C ALA A 324 3.04 -18.65 8.99
N GLU A 325 4.11 -18.06 8.46
CA GLU A 325 5.11 -18.77 7.63
C GLU A 325 5.84 -19.86 8.42
N ARG A 326 6.26 -19.57 9.64
CA ARG A 326 6.90 -20.56 10.53
C ARG A 326 5.95 -21.70 10.91
N ALA A 327 4.68 -21.40 11.16
CA ALA A 327 3.67 -22.41 11.48
C ALA A 327 3.33 -23.29 10.27
N ALA A 328 3.48 -22.77 9.05
CA ALA A 328 3.29 -23.51 7.81
C ALA A 328 4.52 -24.35 7.37
N GLY A 329 5.60 -24.37 8.16
CA GLY A 329 6.81 -25.17 7.88
C GLY A 329 7.65 -24.65 6.71
N ARG A 330 7.57 -23.38 6.40
CA ARG A 330 8.34 -22.70 5.33
C ARG A 330 9.37 -21.75 5.89
#